data_1efe4275b740ffc37211fbfc509baa3e
#
_entry.id   1efe4275b740ffc37211fbfc509baa3e
#
_cell.length_a   1.000
_cell.length_b   1.000
_cell.length_c   1.000
_cell.angle_alpha   90.00
_cell.angle_beta   90.00
_cell.angle_gamma   90.00
#
_symmetry.space_group_name_H-M   'P 1'
#
loop_
_entity.id
_entity.type
_entity.pdbx_description
1 polymer ?
#
loop_
_entity_poly.entity_id
_entity_poly.type
_entity_poly.pdbx_seq_one_letter_code
_entity_poly.pdbx_strand_id
1 'polypeptide(L)'
;MSQPAQQQEVPGVQSEMTPVPDCGEESYEGSGKLVGKVAVITGGDSGIGRAVAIAFAREGADVLISYLSEDSDAKDTQGWVERAGRRSVLMRGDVADPQHCRDIIQTAVDELGGVDILVSNAAFQMSHDSLEEISDDEWDRTIHTNISAMFHLCKAAIPHMKAGSSIIGSSSVNSDMPSPQLAPYAATKAAIANFCASLAQLLGEKGIRVNSVAPGPIWTPLIPATMPPEKVQHFGENTPLGRAGQPKELAPVYVLLASDDGSFVSGARVAVTGGRPVL
;
A
#
# COMPACT_ATOMS: atom_id res chain seq x y z
N MET A 1 -21.20 -9.27 6.81
CA MET A 1 -22.00 -9.41 5.56
C MET A 1 -21.13 -10.12 4.56
N SER A 2 -21.62 -11.23 4.00
CA SER A 2 -20.91 -11.99 2.97
C SER A 2 -20.78 -11.18 1.69
N GLN A 3 -19.70 -11.36 0.96
CA GLN A 3 -19.48 -10.81 -0.38
C GLN A 3 -19.99 -11.79 -1.43
N PRO A 4 -20.32 -11.37 -2.66
CA PRO A 4 -20.55 -12.31 -3.75
C PRO A 4 -19.30 -13.15 -4.01
N ALA A 5 -19.47 -14.44 -4.31
CA ALA A 5 -18.38 -15.27 -4.81
C ALA A 5 -17.90 -14.71 -6.17
N GLN A 6 -16.64 -14.37 -6.27
CA GLN A 6 -16.04 -13.82 -7.49
C GLN A 6 -14.56 -14.15 -7.58
N GLN A 7 -14.02 -14.13 -8.78
CA GLN A 7 -12.60 -14.38 -9.05
C GLN A 7 -12.14 -13.51 -10.20
N GLN A 8 -10.89 -13.09 -10.16
CA GLN A 8 -10.23 -12.31 -11.22
C GLN A 8 -8.84 -12.88 -11.49
N GLU A 9 -8.24 -12.53 -12.61
CA GLU A 9 -6.82 -12.79 -12.87
C GLU A 9 -5.94 -11.77 -12.13
N VAL A 10 -4.69 -12.14 -11.86
CA VAL A 10 -3.70 -11.26 -11.24
C VAL A 10 -3.07 -10.34 -12.30
N PRO A 11 -2.98 -9.04 -12.03
CA PRO A 11 -3.51 -8.28 -10.89
C PRO A 11 -5.01 -8.01 -11.06
N GLY A 12 -5.76 -7.96 -9.97
CA GLY A 12 -7.21 -7.73 -10.04
C GLY A 12 -7.56 -6.27 -10.42
N VAL A 13 -8.69 -6.09 -11.11
CA VAL A 13 -9.23 -4.80 -11.56
C VAL A 13 -10.33 -4.33 -10.62
N GLN A 14 -10.19 -3.13 -10.04
CA GLN A 14 -11.12 -2.62 -9.03
C GLN A 14 -12.53 -2.39 -9.57
N SER A 15 -12.63 -1.84 -10.78
CA SER A 15 -13.92 -1.54 -11.40
C SER A 15 -14.77 -2.79 -11.71
N GLU A 16 -14.15 -3.98 -11.77
CA GLU A 16 -14.82 -5.26 -11.99
C GLU A 16 -15.30 -5.94 -10.69
N MET A 17 -14.93 -5.42 -9.53
CA MET A 17 -15.34 -5.98 -8.25
C MET A 17 -16.83 -5.72 -7.94
N THR A 18 -17.46 -6.66 -7.27
CA THR A 18 -18.83 -6.52 -6.76
C THR A 18 -18.89 -6.87 -5.26
N PRO A 19 -19.22 -5.92 -4.37
CA PRO A 19 -19.29 -4.48 -4.63
C PRO A 19 -17.92 -3.88 -4.96
N VAL A 20 -17.90 -2.75 -5.66
CA VAL A 20 -16.68 -1.97 -5.86
C VAL A 20 -16.17 -1.49 -4.49
N PRO A 21 -14.87 -1.60 -4.18
CA PRO A 21 -14.29 -1.08 -2.95
C PRO A 21 -14.51 0.42 -2.79
N ASP A 22 -14.81 0.84 -1.56
CA ASP A 22 -14.94 2.26 -1.22
C ASP A 22 -13.56 2.81 -0.82
N CYS A 23 -12.98 3.64 -1.68
CA CYS A 23 -11.68 4.28 -1.45
C CYS A 23 -11.79 5.72 -0.93
N GLY A 24 -13.01 6.18 -0.61
CA GLY A 24 -13.24 7.51 -0.06
C GLY A 24 -13.46 8.59 -1.12
N GLU A 25 -13.75 8.18 -2.37
CA GLU A 25 -13.94 9.07 -3.51
C GLU A 25 -14.92 10.22 -3.22
N GLU A 26 -16.02 9.91 -2.54
CA GLU A 26 -17.07 10.89 -2.23
C GLU A 26 -17.08 11.33 -0.76
N SER A 27 -16.33 10.64 0.12
CA SER A 27 -16.53 10.80 1.56
C SER A 27 -15.31 11.31 2.33
N TYR A 28 -14.10 11.25 1.75
CA TYR A 28 -12.91 11.78 2.43
C TYR A 28 -12.85 13.31 2.28
N GLU A 29 -12.82 14.01 3.40
CA GLU A 29 -12.63 15.46 3.45
C GLU A 29 -11.22 15.79 3.97
N GLY A 30 -10.44 16.53 3.18
CA GLY A 30 -9.09 16.95 3.53
C GLY A 30 -9.09 18.16 4.45
N SER A 31 -8.03 18.29 5.23
CA SER A 31 -7.80 19.43 6.15
C SER A 31 -6.47 20.15 5.90
N GLY A 32 -5.78 19.82 4.80
CA GLY A 32 -4.55 20.50 4.39
C GLY A 32 -3.29 20.02 5.11
N LYS A 33 -3.29 18.81 5.66
CA LYS A 33 -2.15 18.26 6.44
C LYS A 33 -0.90 17.97 5.61
N LEU A 34 -1.04 17.85 4.29
CA LEU A 34 0.05 17.50 3.37
C LEU A 34 0.28 18.56 2.29
N VAL A 35 -0.14 19.81 2.54
CA VAL A 35 0.05 20.92 1.59
C VAL A 35 1.52 21.08 1.22
N GLY A 36 1.79 21.05 -0.09
CA GLY A 36 3.13 21.24 -0.68
C GLY A 36 4.04 20.00 -0.58
N LYS A 37 3.54 18.87 -0.11
CA LYS A 37 4.26 17.59 -0.10
C LYS A 37 4.15 16.88 -1.45
N VAL A 38 5.14 16.05 -1.75
CA VAL A 38 5.15 15.13 -2.89
C VAL A 38 5.17 13.71 -2.36
N ALA A 39 4.18 12.92 -2.77
CA ALA A 39 4.03 11.52 -2.37
C ALA A 39 4.25 10.57 -3.56
N VAL A 40 4.99 9.50 -3.32
CA VAL A 40 5.14 8.36 -4.23
C VAL A 40 4.40 7.18 -3.62
N ILE A 41 3.48 6.56 -4.39
CA ILE A 41 2.64 5.45 -3.92
C ILE A 41 2.72 4.31 -4.92
N THR A 42 3.22 3.15 -4.51
CA THR A 42 3.21 1.94 -5.35
C THR A 42 1.93 1.15 -5.17
N GLY A 43 1.36 0.61 -6.27
CA GLY A 43 0.02 0.03 -6.26
C GLY A 43 -1.04 1.10 -5.90
N GLY A 44 -0.85 2.32 -6.43
CA GLY A 44 -1.72 3.47 -6.16
C GLY A 44 -2.96 3.52 -7.05
N ASP A 45 -3.09 2.63 -7.99
CA ASP A 45 -4.20 2.49 -8.94
C ASP A 45 -5.49 1.99 -8.29
N SER A 46 -5.38 1.12 -7.28
CA SER A 46 -6.52 0.42 -6.72
C SER A 46 -6.40 0.20 -5.20
N GLY A 47 -7.47 -0.28 -4.56
CA GLY A 47 -7.51 -0.71 -3.18
C GLY A 47 -6.96 0.32 -2.19
N ILE A 48 -6.08 -0.13 -1.30
CA ILE A 48 -5.50 0.71 -0.25
C ILE A 48 -4.67 1.86 -0.86
N GLY A 49 -3.86 1.57 -1.90
CA GLY A 49 -3.03 2.58 -2.55
C GLY A 49 -3.86 3.71 -3.17
N ARG A 50 -4.97 3.37 -3.85
CA ARG A 50 -5.93 4.36 -4.36
C ARG A 50 -6.55 5.22 -3.26
N ALA A 51 -6.99 4.59 -2.16
CA ALA A 51 -7.57 5.34 -1.05
C ALA A 51 -6.54 6.31 -0.42
N VAL A 52 -5.29 5.89 -0.31
CA VAL A 52 -4.19 6.73 0.16
C VAL A 52 -3.90 7.87 -0.82
N ALA A 53 -3.88 7.60 -2.14
CA ALA A 53 -3.66 8.63 -3.16
C ALA A 53 -4.73 9.71 -3.13
N ILE A 54 -6.01 9.31 -3.03
CA ILE A 54 -7.16 10.24 -2.92
C ILE A 54 -7.05 11.08 -1.64
N ALA A 55 -6.79 10.43 -0.50
CA ALA A 55 -6.67 11.13 0.77
C ALA A 55 -5.49 12.12 0.77
N PHE A 56 -4.32 11.70 0.29
CA PHE A 56 -3.13 12.54 0.22
C PHE A 56 -3.35 13.76 -0.69
N ALA A 57 -3.98 13.57 -1.85
CA ALA A 57 -4.33 14.67 -2.74
C ALA A 57 -5.28 15.68 -2.07
N ARG A 58 -6.31 15.21 -1.38
CA ARG A 58 -7.25 16.07 -0.64
C ARG A 58 -6.61 16.77 0.57
N GLU A 59 -5.58 16.16 1.14
CA GLU A 59 -4.74 16.81 2.15
C GLU A 59 -3.71 17.80 1.56
N GLY A 60 -3.60 17.89 0.22
CA GLY A 60 -2.79 18.90 -0.47
C GLY A 60 -1.47 18.41 -1.05
N ALA A 61 -1.21 17.09 -1.11
CA ALA A 61 -0.02 16.53 -1.72
C ALA A 61 -0.17 16.31 -3.23
N ASP A 62 0.91 16.50 -3.98
CA ASP A 62 1.07 16.00 -5.34
C ASP A 62 1.44 14.51 -5.29
N VAL A 63 0.93 13.68 -6.22
CA VAL A 63 1.02 12.23 -6.10
C VAL A 63 1.57 11.59 -7.38
N LEU A 64 2.64 10.81 -7.25
CA LEU A 64 3.04 9.84 -8.25
C LEU A 64 2.41 8.48 -7.92
N ILE A 65 1.70 7.91 -8.89
CA ILE A 65 1.02 6.62 -8.81
C ILE A 65 1.79 5.62 -9.65
N SER A 66 2.44 4.64 -9.01
CA SER A 66 3.03 3.50 -9.72
C SER A 66 2.07 2.32 -9.69
N TYR A 67 1.91 1.63 -10.83
CA TYR A 67 1.01 0.52 -11.03
C TYR A 67 1.58 -0.47 -12.05
N LEU A 68 1.07 -1.72 -12.07
CA LEU A 68 1.63 -2.76 -12.94
C LEU A 68 1.07 -2.67 -14.37
N SER A 69 -0.23 -2.84 -14.55
CA SER A 69 -0.86 -2.96 -15.88
C SER A 69 -2.29 -2.40 -15.96
N GLU A 70 -2.92 -2.03 -14.84
CA GLU A 70 -4.33 -1.64 -14.72
C GLU A 70 -4.53 -0.16 -15.13
N ASP A 71 -4.28 0.14 -16.42
CA ASP A 71 -4.31 1.51 -16.96
C ASP A 71 -5.62 2.26 -16.69
N SER A 72 -6.76 1.54 -16.69
CA SER A 72 -8.07 2.14 -16.43
C SER A 72 -8.21 2.61 -15.00
N ASP A 73 -7.87 1.75 -14.03
CA ASP A 73 -7.94 2.05 -12.60
C ASP A 73 -6.95 3.16 -12.22
N ALA A 74 -5.73 3.11 -12.81
CA ALA A 74 -4.71 4.15 -12.60
C ALA A 74 -5.16 5.52 -13.10
N LYS A 75 -5.75 5.60 -14.31
CA LYS A 75 -6.30 6.85 -14.86
C LYS A 75 -7.48 7.39 -14.06
N ASP A 76 -8.33 6.51 -13.55
CA ASP A 76 -9.44 6.94 -12.69
C ASP A 76 -8.90 7.51 -11.37
N THR A 77 -7.93 6.84 -10.74
CA THR A 77 -7.27 7.37 -9.53
C THR A 77 -6.58 8.71 -9.80
N GLN A 78 -5.86 8.85 -10.92
CA GLN A 78 -5.28 10.12 -11.35
C GLN A 78 -6.34 11.21 -11.45
N GLY A 79 -7.48 10.91 -12.08
CA GLY A 79 -8.59 11.84 -12.18
C GLY A 79 -9.12 12.34 -10.83
N TRP A 80 -9.12 11.50 -9.80
CA TRP A 80 -9.48 11.90 -8.43
C TRP A 80 -8.44 12.81 -7.78
N VAL A 81 -7.14 12.55 -8.00
CA VAL A 81 -6.06 13.42 -7.55
C VAL A 81 -6.17 14.82 -8.21
N GLU A 82 -6.39 14.85 -9.52
CA GLU A 82 -6.52 16.10 -10.29
C GLU A 82 -7.77 16.89 -9.90
N ARG A 83 -8.90 16.23 -9.61
CA ARG A 83 -10.12 16.87 -9.06
C ARG A 83 -9.89 17.52 -7.69
N ALA A 84 -8.95 17.01 -6.91
CA ALA A 84 -8.50 17.66 -5.67
C ALA A 84 -7.57 18.87 -5.90
N GLY A 85 -7.32 19.24 -7.17
CA GLY A 85 -6.45 20.35 -7.55
C GLY A 85 -4.96 20.05 -7.41
N ARG A 86 -4.57 18.76 -7.40
CA ARG A 86 -3.18 18.34 -7.25
C ARG A 86 -2.63 17.75 -8.54
N ARG A 87 -1.29 17.82 -8.68
CA ARG A 87 -0.60 17.19 -9.81
C ARG A 87 -0.53 15.69 -9.59
N SER A 88 -0.69 14.91 -10.67
CA SER A 88 -0.54 13.46 -10.63
C SER A 88 0.31 12.98 -11.81
N VAL A 89 1.19 12.04 -11.52
CA VAL A 89 2.04 11.36 -12.52
C VAL A 89 1.78 9.86 -12.44
N LEU A 90 1.58 9.22 -13.60
CA LEU A 90 1.38 7.78 -13.71
C LEU A 90 2.68 7.10 -14.15
N MET A 91 3.10 6.06 -13.43
CA MET A 91 4.26 5.24 -13.77
C MET A 91 3.86 3.76 -13.86
N ARG A 92 3.65 3.29 -15.09
CA ARG A 92 3.38 1.89 -15.38
C ARG A 92 4.67 1.08 -15.38
N GLY A 93 4.69 -0.06 -14.68
CA GLY A 93 5.80 -1.02 -14.72
C GLY A 93 5.84 -1.91 -13.47
N ASP A 94 6.70 -2.91 -13.52
CA ASP A 94 6.84 -3.89 -12.45
C ASP A 94 7.87 -3.42 -11.41
N VAL A 95 7.42 -3.23 -10.17
CA VAL A 95 8.30 -2.86 -9.05
C VAL A 95 9.29 -3.98 -8.66
N ALA A 96 9.08 -5.21 -9.15
CA ALA A 96 10.07 -6.27 -9.02
C ALA A 96 11.37 -5.95 -9.81
N ASP A 97 11.30 -5.07 -10.81
CA ASP A 97 12.48 -4.54 -11.50
C ASP A 97 13.14 -3.41 -10.68
N PRO A 98 14.40 -3.61 -10.22
CA PRO A 98 15.13 -2.57 -9.50
C PRO A 98 15.34 -1.29 -10.29
N GLN A 99 15.41 -1.35 -11.64
CA GLN A 99 15.56 -0.15 -12.46
C GLN A 99 14.25 0.65 -12.46
N HIS A 100 13.11 -0.01 -12.62
CA HIS A 100 11.82 0.66 -12.53
C HIS A 100 11.61 1.37 -11.17
N CYS A 101 12.04 0.76 -10.07
CA CYS A 101 12.01 1.42 -8.75
C CYS A 101 12.84 2.72 -8.72
N ARG A 102 14.00 2.75 -9.38
CA ARG A 102 14.83 3.97 -9.50
C ARG A 102 14.14 5.02 -10.37
N ASP A 103 13.56 4.58 -11.48
CA ASP A 103 12.90 5.46 -12.45
C ASP A 103 11.65 6.12 -11.83
N ILE A 104 10.88 5.40 -11.00
CA ILE A 104 9.75 5.95 -10.21
C ILE A 104 10.23 7.15 -9.37
N ILE A 105 11.29 6.98 -8.62
CA ILE A 105 11.80 8.03 -7.74
C ILE A 105 12.36 9.21 -8.55
N GLN A 106 13.13 8.92 -9.60
CA GLN A 106 13.68 9.98 -10.46
C GLN A 106 12.57 10.79 -11.13
N THR A 107 11.51 10.13 -11.64
CA THR A 107 10.36 10.80 -12.23
C THR A 107 9.64 11.70 -11.21
N ALA A 108 9.48 11.26 -9.96
CA ALA A 108 8.89 12.11 -8.92
C ALA A 108 9.75 13.37 -8.66
N VAL A 109 11.07 13.23 -8.66
CA VAL A 109 11.99 14.36 -8.50
C VAL A 109 11.91 15.33 -9.70
N ASP A 110 11.90 14.80 -10.92
CA ASP A 110 11.94 15.60 -12.14
C ASP A 110 10.60 16.30 -12.43
N GLU A 111 9.48 15.60 -12.24
CA GLU A 111 8.17 16.12 -12.62
C GLU A 111 7.41 16.77 -11.46
N LEU A 112 7.58 16.28 -10.21
CA LEU A 112 6.87 16.81 -9.05
C LEU A 112 7.76 17.66 -8.13
N GLY A 113 9.09 17.57 -8.27
CA GLY A 113 10.05 18.42 -7.57
C GLY A 113 10.67 17.80 -6.32
N GLY A 114 10.43 16.53 -6.02
CA GLY A 114 11.03 15.83 -4.89
C GLY A 114 10.28 14.59 -4.43
N VAL A 115 10.65 14.08 -3.26
CA VAL A 115 9.94 13.00 -2.55
C VAL A 115 9.91 13.35 -1.06
N ASP A 116 8.76 13.70 -0.54
CA ASP A 116 8.54 13.91 0.89
C ASP A 116 7.95 12.67 1.57
N ILE A 117 7.14 11.91 0.83
CA ILE A 117 6.43 10.75 1.35
C ILE A 117 6.61 9.58 0.37
N LEU A 118 7.07 8.44 0.89
CA LEU A 118 7.13 7.17 0.15
C LEU A 118 6.19 6.16 0.79
N VAL A 119 5.20 5.68 0.03
CA VAL A 119 4.30 4.58 0.43
C VAL A 119 4.61 3.36 -0.42
N SER A 120 5.30 2.38 0.18
CA SER A 120 5.55 1.07 -0.43
C SER A 120 4.35 0.17 -0.13
N ASN A 121 3.41 0.08 -1.09
CA ASN A 121 2.13 -0.59 -0.91
C ASN A 121 1.89 -1.73 -1.90
N ALA A 122 2.41 -1.67 -3.12
CA ALA A 122 2.30 -2.75 -4.10
C ALA A 122 2.66 -4.10 -3.48
N ALA A 123 1.86 -5.13 -3.77
CA ALA A 123 2.05 -6.46 -3.22
C ALA A 123 1.54 -7.55 -4.16
N PHE A 124 2.16 -8.71 -4.03
CA PHE A 124 1.73 -9.96 -4.63
C PHE A 124 1.50 -11.01 -3.53
N GLN A 125 0.49 -11.84 -3.71
CA GLN A 125 0.23 -13.05 -2.91
C GLN A 125 -0.44 -14.11 -3.77
N MET A 126 -0.34 -15.36 -3.36
CA MET A 126 -1.17 -16.47 -3.83
C MET A 126 -1.49 -17.37 -2.65
N SER A 127 -2.65 -18.05 -2.71
CA SER A 127 -3.10 -18.96 -1.65
C SER A 127 -2.87 -20.40 -2.06
N HIS A 128 -2.12 -21.16 -1.27
CA HIS A 128 -1.84 -22.59 -1.47
C HIS A 128 -2.17 -23.40 -0.23
N ASP A 129 -2.54 -24.64 -0.40
CA ASP A 129 -2.84 -25.54 0.72
C ASP A 129 -1.60 -26.30 1.23
N SER A 130 -0.54 -26.38 0.41
CA SER A 130 0.72 -27.01 0.78
C SER A 130 1.95 -26.23 0.29
N LEU A 131 3.12 -26.49 0.90
CA LEU A 131 4.37 -25.84 0.50
C LEU A 131 4.85 -26.30 -0.88
N GLU A 132 4.55 -27.53 -1.24
CA GLU A 132 4.96 -28.15 -2.50
C GLU A 132 4.25 -27.56 -3.72
N GLU A 133 3.12 -26.89 -3.51
CA GLU A 133 2.38 -26.19 -4.59
C GLU A 133 3.03 -24.85 -4.95
N ILE A 134 3.89 -24.31 -4.09
CA ILE A 134 4.54 -23.01 -4.30
C ILE A 134 5.77 -23.24 -5.19
N SER A 135 5.76 -22.70 -6.41
CA SER A 135 6.92 -22.75 -7.29
C SER A 135 8.03 -21.79 -6.83
N ASP A 136 9.27 -22.09 -7.22
CA ASP A 136 10.41 -21.19 -6.99
C ASP A 136 10.18 -19.82 -7.63
N ASP A 137 9.61 -19.78 -8.83
CA ASP A 137 9.28 -18.53 -9.53
C ASP A 137 8.24 -17.69 -8.77
N GLU A 138 7.23 -18.33 -8.18
CA GLU A 138 6.22 -17.63 -7.37
C GLU A 138 6.83 -17.11 -6.07
N TRP A 139 7.66 -17.90 -5.42
CA TRP A 139 8.41 -17.48 -4.25
C TRP A 139 9.25 -16.24 -4.58
N ASP A 140 10.06 -16.30 -5.63
CA ASP A 140 10.93 -15.20 -6.05
C ASP A 140 10.12 -13.95 -6.42
N ARG A 141 9.01 -14.10 -7.15
CA ARG A 141 8.10 -13.00 -7.46
C ARG A 141 7.56 -12.35 -6.19
N THR A 142 7.15 -13.15 -5.20
CA THR A 142 6.63 -12.64 -3.93
C THR A 142 7.69 -11.83 -3.17
N ILE A 143 8.91 -12.35 -3.09
CA ILE A 143 10.04 -11.65 -2.46
C ILE A 143 10.40 -10.38 -3.21
N HIS A 144 10.54 -10.44 -4.55
CA HIS A 144 10.93 -9.28 -5.35
C HIS A 144 9.89 -8.17 -5.30
N THR A 145 8.59 -8.51 -5.45
CA THR A 145 7.52 -7.52 -5.43
C THR A 145 7.33 -6.91 -4.04
N ASN A 146 7.31 -7.72 -2.98
CA ASN A 146 6.86 -7.24 -1.68
C ASN A 146 7.97 -6.60 -0.84
N ILE A 147 9.19 -7.16 -0.87
CA ILE A 147 10.26 -6.67 0.01
C ILE A 147 11.47 -6.10 -0.74
N SER A 148 11.93 -6.74 -1.84
CA SER A 148 13.06 -6.20 -2.60
C SER A 148 12.72 -4.85 -3.23
N ALA A 149 11.49 -4.69 -3.75
CA ALA A 149 10.99 -3.41 -4.26
C ALA A 149 11.07 -2.31 -3.20
N MET A 150 10.61 -2.57 -1.97
CA MET A 150 10.69 -1.59 -0.88
C MET A 150 12.14 -1.17 -0.60
N PHE A 151 13.07 -2.12 -0.59
CA PHE A 151 14.50 -1.80 -0.43
C PHE A 151 15.01 -0.89 -1.55
N HIS A 152 14.69 -1.20 -2.82
CA HIS A 152 15.14 -0.42 -3.97
C HIS A 152 14.53 0.99 -3.98
N LEU A 153 13.23 1.11 -3.68
CA LEU A 153 12.53 2.39 -3.55
C LEU A 153 13.11 3.25 -2.43
N CYS A 154 13.30 2.69 -1.23
CA CYS A 154 13.90 3.41 -0.11
C CYS A 154 15.32 3.86 -0.43
N LYS A 155 16.15 2.98 -1.01
CA LYS A 155 17.53 3.29 -1.39
C LYS A 155 17.60 4.44 -2.41
N ALA A 156 16.66 4.48 -3.36
CA ALA A 156 16.58 5.56 -4.35
C ALA A 156 16.02 6.86 -3.75
N ALA A 157 15.00 6.78 -2.86
CA ALA A 157 14.30 7.95 -2.33
C ALA A 157 15.11 8.72 -1.27
N ILE A 158 15.79 8.01 -0.36
CA ILE A 158 16.50 8.61 0.79
C ILE A 158 17.44 9.78 0.42
N PRO A 159 18.20 9.75 -0.68
CA PRO A 159 19.05 10.88 -1.08
C PRO A 159 18.27 12.16 -1.42
N HIS A 160 16.99 12.06 -1.77
CA HIS A 160 16.10 13.17 -2.14
C HIS A 160 15.18 13.61 -1.00
N MET A 161 15.13 12.85 0.09
CA MET A 161 14.27 13.11 1.25
C MET A 161 14.96 14.06 2.23
N LYS A 162 14.17 14.93 2.86
CA LYS A 162 14.61 15.95 3.85
C LYS A 162 14.04 15.64 5.23
N ALA A 163 14.51 16.37 6.25
CA ALA A 163 13.89 16.33 7.56
C ALA A 163 12.39 16.64 7.46
N GLY A 164 11.57 15.86 8.16
CA GLY A 164 10.11 15.89 8.07
C GLY A 164 9.52 14.96 6.99
N SER A 165 10.35 14.26 6.20
CA SER A 165 9.88 13.24 5.28
C SER A 165 9.43 11.97 6.01
N SER A 166 8.58 11.17 5.33
CA SER A 166 8.01 9.94 5.89
C SER A 166 8.07 8.77 4.90
N ILE A 167 8.47 7.61 5.38
CA ILE A 167 8.40 6.33 4.65
C ILE A 167 7.38 5.44 5.35
N ILE A 168 6.44 4.86 4.59
CA ILE A 168 5.37 4.02 5.11
C ILE A 168 5.33 2.71 4.33
N GLY A 169 5.56 1.60 5.02
CA GLY A 169 5.44 0.26 4.45
C GLY A 169 4.06 -0.34 4.71
N SER A 170 3.41 -0.89 3.69
CA SER A 170 2.18 -1.68 3.86
C SER A 170 2.53 -3.12 4.28
N SER A 171 2.56 -3.38 5.59
CA SER A 171 2.70 -4.71 6.19
C SER A 171 1.35 -5.46 6.15
N SER A 172 1.03 -6.25 7.14
CA SER A 172 -0.24 -6.99 7.28
C SER A 172 -0.38 -7.52 8.70
N VAL A 173 -1.61 -7.84 9.11
CA VAL A 173 -1.86 -8.71 10.27
C VAL A 173 -1.12 -10.05 10.14
N ASN A 174 -0.85 -10.51 8.92
CA ASN A 174 -0.07 -11.71 8.64
C ASN A 174 1.41 -11.61 9.06
N SER A 175 1.91 -10.43 9.42
CA SER A 175 3.27 -10.28 9.96
C SER A 175 3.44 -10.92 11.35
N ASP A 176 2.36 -11.04 12.11
CA ASP A 176 2.36 -11.60 13.47
C ASP A 176 1.48 -12.84 13.60
N MET A 177 0.40 -12.88 12.83
CA MET A 177 -0.57 -13.98 12.81
C MET A 177 -0.63 -14.55 11.38
N PRO A 178 0.40 -15.29 10.95
CA PRO A 178 0.53 -15.75 9.57
C PRO A 178 -0.57 -16.76 9.23
N SER A 179 -1.24 -16.54 8.09
CA SER A 179 -2.08 -17.59 7.50
C SER A 179 -1.20 -18.67 6.88
N PRO A 180 -1.40 -19.95 7.20
CA PRO A 180 -0.59 -21.03 6.62
C PRO A 180 -0.69 -21.10 5.09
N GLN A 181 -1.83 -20.72 4.52
CA GLN A 181 -2.02 -20.70 3.07
C GLN A 181 -1.30 -19.52 2.36
N LEU A 182 -0.78 -18.55 3.11
CA LEU A 182 -0.11 -17.35 2.58
C LEU A 182 1.34 -17.27 3.06
N ALA A 183 2.02 -18.40 3.23
CA ALA A 183 3.33 -18.45 3.87
C ALA A 183 4.38 -17.51 3.26
N PRO A 184 4.61 -17.43 1.92
CA PRO A 184 5.55 -16.49 1.33
C PRO A 184 5.15 -15.03 1.58
N TYR A 185 3.88 -14.72 1.39
CA TYR A 185 3.34 -13.38 1.65
C TYR A 185 3.53 -12.96 3.11
N ALA A 186 3.16 -13.82 4.06
CA ALA A 186 3.29 -13.54 5.48
C ALA A 186 4.75 -13.27 5.88
N ALA A 187 5.70 -14.07 5.34
CA ALA A 187 7.12 -13.85 5.54
C ALA A 187 7.58 -12.46 5.06
N THR A 188 7.13 -12.03 3.85
CA THR A 188 7.45 -10.69 3.34
C THR A 188 6.83 -9.58 4.17
N LYS A 189 5.62 -9.78 4.72
CA LYS A 189 4.95 -8.76 5.54
C LYS A 189 5.59 -8.59 6.91
N ALA A 190 6.13 -9.66 7.50
CA ALA A 190 6.99 -9.60 8.67
C ALA A 190 8.32 -8.89 8.37
N ALA A 191 8.94 -9.20 7.23
CA ALA A 191 10.16 -8.53 6.78
C ALA A 191 9.96 -7.01 6.59
N ILE A 192 8.84 -6.55 5.98
CA ILE A 192 8.51 -5.13 5.83
C ILE A 192 8.42 -4.45 7.20
N ALA A 193 7.69 -5.04 8.16
CA ALA A 193 7.54 -4.46 9.49
C ALA A 193 8.88 -4.28 10.20
N ASN A 194 9.73 -5.32 10.16
CA ASN A 194 11.07 -5.29 10.75
C ASN A 194 11.99 -4.29 10.03
N PHE A 195 11.96 -4.26 8.69
CA PHE A 195 12.75 -3.34 7.89
C PHE A 195 12.38 -1.88 8.17
N CYS A 196 11.08 -1.55 8.30
CA CYS A 196 10.63 -0.22 8.72
C CYS A 196 11.19 0.17 10.09
N ALA A 197 11.15 -0.72 11.08
CA ALA A 197 11.68 -0.45 12.41
C ALA A 197 13.20 -0.22 12.41
N SER A 198 13.94 -0.96 11.58
CA SER A 198 15.38 -0.79 11.40
C SER A 198 15.70 0.54 10.70
N LEU A 199 14.99 0.88 9.62
CA LEU A 199 15.18 2.14 8.91
C LEU A 199 14.83 3.35 9.79
N ALA A 200 13.84 3.25 10.65
CA ALA A 200 13.47 4.32 11.58
C ALA A 200 14.64 4.74 12.49
N GLN A 201 15.41 3.75 12.97
CA GLN A 201 16.60 4.00 13.77
C GLN A 201 17.74 4.59 12.93
N LEU A 202 17.94 4.03 11.72
CA LEU A 202 19.01 4.46 10.82
C LEU A 202 18.82 5.89 10.29
N LEU A 203 17.57 6.33 10.11
CA LEU A 203 17.21 7.61 9.49
C LEU A 203 16.79 8.67 10.49
N GLY A 204 16.72 8.35 11.78
CA GLY A 204 16.28 9.27 12.84
C GLY A 204 17.12 10.57 12.90
N GLU A 205 18.44 10.48 12.80
CA GLU A 205 19.33 11.65 12.77
C GLU A 205 19.11 12.56 11.56
N LYS A 206 18.56 12.00 10.46
CA LYS A 206 18.18 12.78 9.27
C LYS A 206 16.81 13.43 9.40
N GLY A 207 16.07 13.18 10.48
CA GLY A 207 14.71 13.65 10.68
C GLY A 207 13.69 12.98 9.74
N ILE A 208 13.98 11.80 9.21
CA ILE A 208 13.08 11.02 8.37
C ILE A 208 12.42 9.95 9.24
N ARG A 209 11.09 9.92 9.24
CA ARG A 209 10.31 8.93 9.99
C ARG A 209 10.00 7.72 9.12
N VAL A 210 10.02 6.55 9.71
CA VAL A 210 9.68 5.31 9.00
C VAL A 210 8.73 4.49 9.85
N ASN A 211 7.58 4.11 9.27
CA ASN A 211 6.56 3.34 9.97
C ASN A 211 5.98 2.26 9.04
N SER A 212 5.22 1.36 9.60
CA SER A 212 4.41 0.41 8.83
C SER A 212 2.95 0.45 9.27
N VAL A 213 2.04 0.20 8.33
CA VAL A 213 0.63 -0.07 8.60
C VAL A 213 0.41 -1.57 8.45
N ALA A 214 -0.32 -2.17 9.38
CA ALA A 214 -0.68 -3.59 9.37
C ALA A 214 -2.20 -3.75 9.15
N PRO A 215 -2.66 -3.84 7.89
CA PRO A 215 -4.06 -4.08 7.59
C PRO A 215 -4.51 -5.47 8.04
N GLY A 216 -5.75 -5.57 8.50
CA GLY A 216 -6.50 -6.81 8.56
C GLY A 216 -7.10 -7.17 7.20
N PRO A 217 -8.23 -7.88 7.15
CA PRO A 217 -8.92 -8.19 5.91
C PRO A 217 -9.59 -6.92 5.34
N ILE A 218 -9.05 -6.39 4.25
CA ILE A 218 -9.54 -5.21 3.55
C ILE A 218 -10.02 -5.62 2.16
N TRP A 219 -11.20 -5.14 1.78
CA TRP A 219 -11.82 -5.44 0.50
C TRP A 219 -11.11 -4.70 -0.64
N THR A 220 -10.29 -5.42 -1.39
CA THR A 220 -9.43 -4.90 -2.47
C THR A 220 -9.35 -5.90 -3.62
N PRO A 221 -8.96 -5.49 -4.84
CA PRO A 221 -8.80 -6.40 -5.99
C PRO A 221 -7.86 -7.58 -5.74
N LEU A 222 -6.88 -7.41 -4.86
CA LEU A 222 -5.97 -8.50 -4.48
C LEU A 222 -6.72 -9.74 -3.98
N ILE A 223 -7.88 -9.56 -3.34
CA ILE A 223 -8.63 -10.67 -2.71
C ILE A 223 -9.26 -11.60 -3.76
N PRO A 224 -10.14 -11.14 -4.68
CA PRO A 224 -10.67 -12.02 -5.72
C PRO A 224 -9.63 -12.48 -6.75
N ALA A 225 -8.50 -11.78 -6.87
CA ALA A 225 -7.43 -12.19 -7.79
C ALA A 225 -6.57 -13.34 -7.25
N THR A 226 -6.53 -13.56 -5.92
CA THR A 226 -5.53 -14.45 -5.30
C THR A 226 -6.12 -15.48 -4.33
N MET A 227 -7.43 -15.46 -4.14
CA MET A 227 -8.15 -16.39 -3.26
C MET A 227 -9.27 -17.13 -4.02
N PRO A 228 -9.56 -18.39 -3.63
CA PRO A 228 -10.71 -19.11 -4.17
C PRO A 228 -12.03 -18.39 -3.89
N PRO A 229 -13.02 -18.46 -4.79
CA PRO A 229 -14.31 -17.74 -4.67
C PRO A 229 -15.04 -17.99 -3.36
N GLU A 230 -14.95 -19.19 -2.80
CA GLU A 230 -15.58 -19.56 -1.51
C GLU A 230 -14.95 -18.79 -0.34
N LYS A 231 -13.62 -18.57 -0.37
CA LYS A 231 -12.94 -17.76 0.64
C LYS A 231 -13.25 -16.28 0.48
N VAL A 232 -13.40 -15.80 -0.78
CA VAL A 232 -13.81 -14.42 -1.07
C VAL A 232 -15.19 -14.13 -0.49
N GLN A 233 -16.15 -15.06 -0.62
CA GLN A 233 -17.50 -14.90 -0.11
C GLN A 233 -17.56 -14.61 1.40
N HIS A 234 -16.70 -15.23 2.18
CA HIS A 234 -16.65 -15.12 3.65
C HIS A 234 -15.53 -14.20 4.15
N PHE A 235 -14.90 -13.43 3.23
CA PHE A 235 -13.77 -12.61 3.56
C PHE A 235 -14.10 -11.53 4.60
N GLY A 236 -13.40 -11.54 5.72
CA GLY A 236 -13.56 -10.58 6.82
C GLY A 236 -14.64 -10.90 7.85
N GLU A 237 -15.50 -11.91 7.63
CA GLU A 237 -16.58 -12.27 8.57
C GLU A 237 -16.06 -12.67 9.96
N ASN A 238 -14.84 -13.20 10.03
CA ASN A 238 -14.19 -13.65 11.26
C ASN A 238 -13.40 -12.56 11.98
N THR A 239 -13.54 -11.29 11.60
CA THR A 239 -13.03 -10.17 12.41
C THR A 239 -13.98 -9.91 13.59
N PRO A 240 -13.49 -9.36 14.72
CA PRO A 240 -14.39 -8.94 15.80
C PRO A 240 -15.48 -7.95 15.36
N LEU A 241 -15.23 -7.10 14.34
CA LEU A 241 -16.25 -6.21 13.76
C LEU A 241 -17.19 -6.92 12.76
N GLY A 242 -16.97 -8.21 12.45
CA GLY A 242 -17.86 -9.05 11.64
C GLY A 242 -17.89 -8.73 10.15
N ARG A 243 -16.89 -8.00 9.62
CA ARG A 243 -16.82 -7.62 8.21
C ARG A 243 -15.38 -7.37 7.74
N ALA A 244 -15.20 -7.37 6.44
CA ALA A 244 -14.00 -6.74 5.85
C ALA A 244 -14.03 -5.22 6.05
N GLY A 245 -12.85 -4.63 6.21
CA GLY A 245 -12.68 -3.18 6.13
C GLY A 245 -12.71 -2.70 4.68
N GLN A 246 -12.94 -1.39 4.49
CA GLN A 246 -12.83 -0.73 3.20
C GLN A 246 -11.48 0.01 3.10
N PRO A 247 -10.92 0.18 1.90
CA PRO A 247 -9.68 0.92 1.71
C PRO A 247 -9.67 2.30 2.37
N LYS A 248 -10.77 3.05 2.30
CA LYS A 248 -10.91 4.36 2.93
C LYS A 248 -10.71 4.35 4.45
N GLU A 249 -10.94 3.21 5.12
CA GLU A 249 -10.78 3.11 6.58
C GLU A 249 -9.31 3.03 7.00
N LEU A 250 -8.40 2.80 6.03
CA LEU A 250 -6.95 2.82 6.25
C LEU A 250 -6.33 4.18 5.97
N ALA A 251 -6.84 4.91 4.99
CA ALA A 251 -6.26 6.16 4.51
C ALA A 251 -5.95 7.18 5.63
N PRO A 252 -6.80 7.39 6.67
CA PRO A 252 -6.49 8.31 7.77
C PRO A 252 -5.23 7.94 8.55
N VAL A 253 -4.91 6.66 8.67
CA VAL A 253 -3.68 6.21 9.34
C VAL A 253 -2.45 6.56 8.51
N TYR A 254 -2.51 6.39 7.18
CA TYR A 254 -1.42 6.83 6.31
C TYR A 254 -1.24 8.35 6.34
N VAL A 255 -2.33 9.13 6.39
CA VAL A 255 -2.28 10.59 6.54
C VAL A 255 -1.63 10.97 7.88
N LEU A 256 -2.01 10.34 8.99
CA LEU A 256 -1.37 10.54 10.29
C LEU A 256 0.14 10.30 10.22
N LEU A 257 0.56 9.18 9.65
CA LEU A 257 1.96 8.81 9.56
C LEU A 257 2.76 9.68 8.58
N ALA A 258 2.11 10.24 7.56
CA ALA A 258 2.72 11.13 6.58
C ALA A 258 2.85 12.57 7.07
N SER A 259 1.94 13.03 7.92
CA SER A 259 1.82 14.43 8.37
C SER A 259 2.59 14.73 9.66
N ASP A 260 2.60 16.01 10.04
CA ASP A 260 3.18 16.50 11.29
C ASP A 260 2.40 16.01 12.53
N ASP A 261 1.14 15.58 12.38
CA ASP A 261 0.39 14.94 13.47
C ASP A 261 1.10 13.68 13.97
N GLY A 262 1.83 12.98 13.09
CA GLY A 262 2.66 11.82 13.42
C GLY A 262 4.13 12.15 13.70
N SER A 263 4.50 13.40 14.00
CA SER A 263 5.90 13.84 14.11
C SER A 263 6.75 13.08 15.12
N PHE A 264 6.14 12.48 16.15
CA PHE A 264 6.84 11.63 17.12
C PHE A 264 6.57 10.12 16.93
N VAL A 265 5.93 9.73 15.82
CA VAL A 265 5.67 8.33 15.47
C VAL A 265 6.71 7.87 14.45
N SER A 266 7.68 7.07 14.90
CA SER A 266 8.71 6.46 14.04
C SER A 266 9.08 5.09 14.60
N GLY A 267 9.26 4.10 13.72
CA GLY A 267 9.49 2.70 14.08
C GLY A 267 8.22 1.95 14.49
N ALA A 268 7.07 2.58 14.39
CA ALA A 268 5.80 1.98 14.78
C ALA A 268 5.23 1.07 13.68
N ARG A 269 4.49 0.06 14.13
CA ARG A 269 3.56 -0.71 13.29
C ARG A 269 2.15 -0.43 13.77
N VAL A 270 1.35 0.22 12.92
CA VAL A 270 0.00 0.64 13.26
C VAL A 270 -1.02 -0.34 12.67
N ALA A 271 -1.76 -1.02 13.55
CA ALA A 271 -2.76 -2.01 13.17
C ALA A 271 -4.11 -1.37 12.80
N VAL A 272 -4.69 -1.80 11.66
CA VAL A 272 -6.06 -1.46 11.23
C VAL A 272 -6.75 -2.76 10.85
N THR A 273 -7.26 -3.50 11.83
CA THR A 273 -7.52 -4.95 11.74
C THR A 273 -8.95 -5.37 11.99
N GLY A 274 -9.87 -4.44 12.29
CA GLY A 274 -11.23 -4.78 12.67
C GLY A 274 -11.31 -5.51 14.01
N GLY A 275 -10.32 -5.29 14.92
CA GLY A 275 -10.30 -5.83 16.28
C GLY A 275 -9.37 -7.05 16.46
N ARG A 276 -8.66 -7.52 15.42
CA ARG A 276 -7.61 -8.54 15.61
C ARG A 276 -6.37 -7.91 16.25
N PRO A 277 -5.87 -8.44 17.37
CA PRO A 277 -4.68 -7.89 18.01
C PRO A 277 -3.45 -8.10 17.11
N VAL A 278 -2.53 -7.13 17.15
CA VAL A 278 -1.19 -7.19 16.56
C VAL A 278 -0.24 -6.84 17.70
N LEU A 279 0.67 -7.73 18.06
CA LEU A 279 1.57 -7.61 19.22
C LEU A 279 2.93 -7.04 18.82
#